data_a2d9ade90693dcb46d8af1b3a484e7c4
#
_entry.id   a2d9ade90693dcb46d8af1b3a484e7c4
#
_cell.length_a   1.000
_cell.length_b   1.000
_cell.length_c   1.000
_cell.angle_alpha   90.00
_cell.angle_beta   90.00
_cell.angle_gamma   90.00
#
_symmetry.space_group_name_H-M   'P 1'
#
loop_
_entity.id
_entity.type
_entity.pdbx_description
1 polymer ?
#
loop_
_entity_poly.entity_id
_entity_poly.type
_entity_poly.pdbx_seq_one_letter_code
_entity_poly.pdbx_strand_id
1 'polypeptide(L)'
;LAAQHEAWPAEVEQAAKVPVQEVYLSLRAAMAAAAEHNPSVLLSKERIEAAKGDVTTQLGAMLPNLSANVRQSQQTQFLGTFGLTPVRTEPFSIFDARVSASQNLFSLSLIQRWRASREALQVAEFDAQSNRFDTMASTGLAYLEGVKAATALTMRQATVRLIQELLATAKIRQYEGAATGLE
;
A
#
# COMPACT_ATOMS: atom_id res chain seq x y z
N LEU A 1 -26.91 7.95 -43.00
CA LEU A 1 -26.35 8.01 -41.66
C LEU A 1 -24.95 7.37 -41.74
N ALA A 2 -23.92 8.23 -41.97
CA ALA A 2 -22.52 7.82 -42.00
C ALA A 2 -22.05 7.71 -40.54
N ALA A 3 -21.61 6.50 -40.15
CA ALA A 3 -20.94 6.27 -38.89
C ALA A 3 -19.58 7.00 -38.90
N GLN A 4 -19.45 8.02 -38.06
CA GLN A 4 -18.16 8.65 -37.79
C GLN A 4 -17.32 7.62 -37.00
N HIS A 5 -16.33 7.01 -37.65
CA HIS A 5 -15.22 6.35 -36.99
C HIS A 5 -14.41 7.41 -36.27
N GLU A 6 -14.65 7.58 -34.98
CA GLU A 6 -13.76 8.31 -34.10
C GLU A 6 -12.40 7.64 -34.13
N ALA A 7 -11.43 8.30 -34.77
CA ALA A 7 -10.04 7.83 -34.76
C ALA A 7 -9.52 7.96 -33.33
N TRP A 8 -9.05 6.85 -32.74
CA TRP A 8 -8.37 6.84 -31.43
C TRP A 8 -7.18 7.79 -31.47
N PRO A 9 -6.93 8.58 -30.40
CA PRO A 9 -5.81 9.49 -30.36
C PRO A 9 -4.49 8.74 -30.56
N ALA A 10 -3.60 9.28 -31.40
CA ALA A 10 -2.31 8.68 -31.77
C ALA A 10 -1.42 8.32 -30.56
N GLU A 11 -1.63 8.93 -29.41
CA GLU A 11 -0.96 8.61 -28.15
C GLU A 11 -1.28 7.19 -27.63
N VAL A 12 -2.49 6.69 -27.86
CA VAL A 12 -2.90 5.34 -27.45
C VAL A 12 -2.27 4.30 -28.38
N GLU A 13 -2.06 4.64 -29.65
CA GLU A 13 -1.41 3.75 -30.63
C GLU A 13 0.11 3.65 -30.40
N GLN A 14 0.73 4.72 -29.87
CA GLN A 14 2.14 4.69 -29.47
C GLN A 14 2.38 3.91 -28.18
N ALA A 15 1.44 3.93 -27.22
CA ALA A 15 1.51 3.15 -26.00
C ALA A 15 1.46 1.62 -26.26
N ALA A 16 0.83 1.22 -27.36
CA ALA A 16 0.77 -0.19 -27.77
C ALA A 16 2.09 -0.73 -28.38
N LYS A 17 3.07 0.12 -28.66
CA LYS A 17 4.39 -0.25 -29.24
C LYS A 17 5.51 -0.40 -28.22
N VAL A 18 5.21 -0.44 -26.93
CA VAL A 18 6.22 -0.83 -25.91
C VAL A 18 6.66 -2.25 -26.22
N PRO A 19 7.97 -2.51 -26.45
CA PRO A 19 8.43 -3.87 -26.72
C PRO A 19 8.04 -4.76 -25.56
N VAL A 20 7.15 -5.70 -25.81
CA VAL A 20 6.75 -6.71 -24.82
C VAL A 20 7.95 -7.61 -24.61
N GLN A 21 8.69 -7.36 -23.53
CA GLN A 21 9.79 -8.23 -23.14
C GLN A 21 9.18 -9.53 -22.62
N GLU A 22 9.36 -10.62 -23.35
CA GLU A 22 8.93 -11.94 -22.89
C GLU A 22 9.77 -12.33 -21.67
N VAL A 23 9.14 -12.35 -20.50
CA VAL A 23 9.77 -12.79 -19.26
C VAL A 23 9.32 -14.21 -18.96
N TYR A 24 10.23 -15.17 -19.04
CA TYR A 24 9.97 -16.54 -18.61
C TYR A 24 10.01 -16.59 -17.08
N LEU A 25 8.85 -16.60 -16.46
CA LEU A 25 8.71 -16.61 -15.02
C LEU A 25 8.21 -17.98 -14.56
N SER A 26 9.00 -18.69 -13.75
CA SER A 26 8.54 -19.92 -13.11
C SER A 26 7.62 -19.60 -11.92
N LEU A 27 6.72 -20.54 -11.58
CA LEU A 27 5.85 -20.39 -10.40
C LEU A 27 6.64 -20.01 -9.13
N ARG A 28 7.74 -20.70 -8.88
CA ARG A 28 8.60 -20.44 -7.71
C ARG A 28 9.18 -19.03 -7.76
N ALA A 29 9.66 -18.58 -8.92
CA ALA A 29 10.21 -17.24 -9.08
C ALA A 29 9.14 -16.15 -8.92
N ALA A 30 7.93 -16.37 -9.43
CA ALA A 30 6.81 -15.46 -9.25
C ALA A 30 6.44 -15.30 -7.76
N MET A 31 6.31 -16.41 -7.04
CA MET A 31 6.02 -16.39 -5.60
C MET A 31 7.14 -15.73 -4.79
N ALA A 32 8.41 -15.98 -5.12
CA ALA A 32 9.56 -15.36 -4.46
C ALA A 32 9.58 -13.84 -4.70
N ALA A 33 9.41 -13.40 -5.94
CA ALA A 33 9.34 -11.99 -6.29
C ALA A 33 8.18 -11.26 -5.58
N ALA A 34 7.01 -11.89 -5.49
CA ALA A 34 5.87 -11.35 -4.75
C ALA A 34 6.17 -11.23 -3.25
N ALA A 35 6.84 -12.23 -2.64
CA ALA A 35 7.22 -12.20 -1.21
C ALA A 35 8.25 -11.11 -0.87
N GLU A 36 8.97 -10.59 -1.85
CA GLU A 36 10.01 -9.56 -1.65
C GLU A 36 9.54 -8.16 -2.06
N HIS A 37 8.80 -8.05 -3.14
CA HIS A 37 8.50 -6.77 -3.79
C HIS A 37 7.03 -6.34 -3.71
N ASN A 38 6.15 -7.20 -3.20
CA ASN A 38 4.73 -6.83 -3.11
C ASN A 38 4.53 -5.70 -2.10
N PRO A 39 3.82 -4.61 -2.47
CA PRO A 39 3.58 -3.47 -1.57
C PRO A 39 2.93 -3.86 -0.24
N SER A 40 2.04 -4.87 -0.20
CA SER A 40 1.41 -5.31 1.04
C SER A 40 2.42 -5.95 2.00
N VAL A 41 3.41 -6.70 1.48
CA VAL A 41 4.50 -7.28 2.27
C VAL A 41 5.45 -6.20 2.77
N LEU A 42 5.78 -5.22 1.93
CA LEU A 42 6.59 -4.07 2.34
C LEU A 42 5.89 -3.26 3.43
N LEU A 43 4.59 -2.98 3.26
CA LEU A 43 3.79 -2.29 4.28
C LEU A 43 3.76 -3.05 5.61
N SER A 44 3.67 -4.38 5.59
CA SER A 44 3.70 -5.16 6.83
C SER A 44 5.06 -5.10 7.54
N LYS A 45 6.17 -4.98 6.80
CA LYS A 45 7.50 -4.73 7.39
C LYS A 45 7.56 -3.34 8.07
N GLU A 46 7.03 -2.31 7.43
CA GLU A 46 6.98 -0.97 8.03
C GLU A 46 6.10 -0.93 9.29
N ARG A 47 5.04 -1.75 9.35
CA ARG A 47 4.21 -1.90 10.56
C ARG A 47 4.98 -2.52 11.73
N ILE A 48 5.91 -3.44 11.46
CA ILE A 48 6.82 -3.96 12.50
C ILE A 48 7.70 -2.84 13.04
N GLU A 49 8.28 -2.01 12.16
CA GLU A 49 9.11 -0.88 12.61
C GLU A 49 8.30 0.15 13.39
N ALA A 50 7.06 0.43 13.00
CA ALA A 50 6.14 1.27 13.76
C ALA A 50 5.87 0.68 15.16
N ALA A 51 5.59 -0.63 15.25
CA ALA A 51 5.38 -1.30 16.54
C ALA A 51 6.63 -1.27 17.44
N LYS A 52 7.84 -1.38 16.87
CA LYS A 52 9.11 -1.16 17.62
C LYS A 52 9.22 0.26 18.15
N GLY A 53 8.81 1.25 17.34
CA GLY A 53 8.71 2.64 17.76
C GLY A 53 7.78 2.83 18.96
N ASP A 54 6.62 2.16 18.94
CA ASP A 54 5.66 2.19 20.05
C ASP A 54 6.25 1.60 21.33
N VAL A 55 6.97 0.46 21.25
CA VAL A 55 7.68 -0.12 22.41
C VAL A 55 8.68 0.87 22.99
N THR A 56 9.44 1.54 22.14
CA THR A 56 10.41 2.55 22.55
C THR A 56 9.73 3.75 23.19
N THR A 57 8.59 4.20 22.65
CA THR A 57 7.79 5.29 23.18
C THR A 57 7.26 4.97 24.57
N GLN A 58 6.71 3.75 24.78
CA GLN A 58 6.24 3.31 26.10
C GLN A 58 7.39 3.18 27.11
N LEU A 59 8.57 2.76 26.68
CA LEU A 59 9.76 2.75 27.49
C LEU A 59 10.18 4.19 27.86
N GLY A 60 10.16 5.10 26.87
CA GLY A 60 10.46 6.53 27.07
C GLY A 60 9.58 7.21 28.12
N ALA A 61 8.30 6.80 28.22
CA ALA A 61 7.38 7.32 29.23
C ALA A 61 7.78 6.97 30.69
N MET A 62 8.65 5.98 30.89
CA MET A 62 9.22 5.62 32.20
C MET A 62 10.51 6.39 32.50
N LEU A 63 11.12 7.02 31.51
CA LEU A 63 12.35 7.78 31.68
C LEU A 63 12.05 9.21 32.19
N PRO A 64 13.07 9.94 32.74
CA PRO A 64 12.91 11.33 33.09
C PRO A 64 12.49 12.19 31.90
N ASN A 65 11.44 12.96 32.05
CA ASN A 65 10.99 13.93 31.07
C ASN A 65 11.58 15.29 31.39
N LEU A 66 12.33 15.88 30.46
CA LEU A 66 12.94 17.19 30.53
C LEU A 66 12.17 18.13 29.60
N SER A 67 11.70 19.24 30.12
CA SER A 67 11.06 20.30 29.34
C SER A 67 11.72 21.65 29.58
N ALA A 68 11.91 22.40 28.50
CA ALA A 68 12.37 23.80 28.56
C ALA A 68 11.32 24.68 27.90
N ASN A 69 10.92 25.72 28.57
CA ASN A 69 9.96 26.69 28.05
C ASN A 69 10.56 28.10 28.18
N VAL A 70 10.54 28.83 27.07
CA VAL A 70 10.96 30.24 27.04
C VAL A 70 9.77 31.02 26.49
N ARG A 71 9.34 32.01 27.27
CA ARG A 71 8.24 32.90 26.92
C ARG A 71 8.67 34.35 27.11
N GLN A 72 8.42 35.15 26.09
CA GLN A 72 8.47 36.60 26.18
C GLN A 72 7.07 37.16 25.91
N SER A 73 6.55 37.98 26.85
CA SER A 73 5.24 38.60 26.72
C SER A 73 5.33 40.08 27.09
N GLN A 74 4.51 40.88 26.40
CA GLN A 74 4.27 42.26 26.79
C GLN A 74 2.86 42.36 27.37
N GLN A 75 2.73 42.99 28.53
CA GLN A 75 1.43 43.17 29.15
C GLN A 75 1.32 44.57 29.79
N THR A 76 0.08 45.05 29.87
CA THR A 76 -0.30 46.23 30.60
C THR A 76 -1.17 45.79 31.77
N GLN A 77 -0.96 46.36 32.96
CA GLN A 77 -1.80 46.10 34.13
C GLN A 77 -2.67 47.31 34.45
N PHE A 78 -3.93 47.04 34.81
CA PHE A 78 -4.82 48.07 35.30
C PHE A 78 -4.75 48.09 36.83
N LEU A 79 -4.20 49.17 37.40
CA LEU A 79 -3.92 49.28 38.83
C LEU A 79 -5.18 49.41 39.68
N GLY A 80 -6.31 49.82 39.09
CA GLY A 80 -7.60 49.90 39.77
C GLY A 80 -8.12 48.59 40.35
N THR A 81 -7.71 47.43 39.80
CA THR A 81 -8.04 46.09 40.34
C THR A 81 -7.41 45.81 41.69
N PHE A 82 -6.37 46.51 42.06
CA PHE A 82 -5.65 46.40 43.35
C PHE A 82 -5.99 47.47 44.32
N GLY A 83 -7.06 48.27 44.09
CA GLY A 83 -7.46 49.37 44.96
C GLY A 83 -6.56 50.62 44.88
N LEU A 84 -5.71 50.69 43.86
CA LEU A 84 -4.87 51.83 43.55
C LEU A 84 -5.56 52.78 42.56
N THR A 85 -4.92 53.91 42.25
CA THR A 85 -5.45 54.83 41.23
C THR A 85 -5.78 54.10 39.92
N PRO A 86 -6.95 54.37 39.28
CA PRO A 86 -7.42 53.63 38.09
C PRO A 86 -6.62 54.02 36.83
N VAL A 87 -5.36 53.72 36.80
CA VAL A 87 -4.42 53.99 35.69
C VAL A 87 -3.93 52.67 35.13
N ARG A 88 -3.72 52.59 33.80
CA ARG A 88 -3.03 51.49 33.16
C ARG A 88 -1.52 51.76 33.20
N THR A 89 -0.74 50.70 33.50
CA THR A 89 0.72 50.77 33.37
C THR A 89 1.13 50.88 31.91
N GLU A 90 2.28 51.48 31.64
CA GLU A 90 2.90 51.33 30.33
C GLU A 90 3.17 49.86 30.03
N PRO A 91 3.20 49.46 28.73
CA PRO A 91 3.54 48.08 28.35
C PRO A 91 4.91 47.71 28.90
N PHE A 92 4.97 46.66 29.71
CA PHE A 92 6.26 46.12 30.20
C PHE A 92 6.45 44.70 29.69
N SER A 93 7.71 44.38 29.41
CA SER A 93 8.11 43.05 28.89
C SER A 93 8.43 42.13 30.05
N ILE A 94 7.87 40.92 29.99
CA ILE A 94 8.20 39.83 30.91
C ILE A 94 8.91 38.75 30.11
N PHE A 95 10.10 38.39 30.53
CA PHE A 95 10.85 37.24 30.06
C PHE A 95 10.82 36.16 31.14
N ASP A 96 10.28 34.97 30.75
CA ASP A 96 10.22 33.79 31.61
C ASP A 96 10.94 32.65 30.91
N ALA A 97 12.03 32.15 31.47
CA ALA A 97 12.76 30.99 31.03
C ALA A 97 12.74 29.92 32.12
N ARG A 98 12.16 28.77 31.82
CA ARG A 98 11.96 27.73 32.83
C ARG A 98 12.37 26.36 32.26
N VAL A 99 13.18 25.64 33.05
CA VAL A 99 13.52 24.23 32.79
C VAL A 99 12.88 23.41 33.90
N SER A 100 12.20 22.33 33.53
CA SER A 100 11.60 21.39 34.47
C SER A 100 11.96 19.97 34.12
N ALA A 101 12.20 19.15 35.13
CA ALA A 101 12.43 17.72 35.04
C ALA A 101 11.37 17.00 35.87
N SER A 102 10.73 15.97 35.29
CA SER A 102 9.77 15.13 36.00
C SER A 102 9.99 13.67 35.66
N GLN A 103 9.87 12.80 36.65
CA GLN A 103 10.01 11.35 36.48
C GLN A 103 8.97 10.61 37.32
N ASN A 104 8.32 9.62 36.69
CA ASN A 104 7.48 8.68 37.43
C ASN A 104 8.39 7.61 38.06
N LEU A 105 8.55 7.62 39.36
CA LEU A 105 9.40 6.67 40.09
C LEU A 105 8.78 5.26 40.12
N PHE A 106 7.46 5.17 40.21
CA PHE A 106 6.73 3.90 40.16
C PHE A 106 5.35 4.10 39.53
N SER A 107 5.06 3.34 38.47
CA SER A 107 3.75 3.32 37.84
C SER A 107 3.47 1.94 37.24
N LEU A 108 2.60 1.18 37.89
CA LEU A 108 2.18 -0.13 37.40
C LEU A 108 1.52 -0.04 36.01
N SER A 109 0.77 1.05 35.77
CA SER A 109 0.12 1.26 34.45
C SER A 109 1.13 1.45 33.33
N LEU A 110 2.24 2.15 33.54
CA LEU A 110 3.29 2.31 32.53
C LEU A 110 3.99 0.99 32.23
N ILE A 111 4.26 0.18 33.27
CA ILE A 111 4.86 -1.14 33.12
C ILE A 111 3.94 -2.05 32.31
N GLN A 112 2.64 -2.04 32.57
CA GLN A 112 1.68 -2.86 31.83
C GLN A 112 1.51 -2.38 30.38
N ARG A 113 1.54 -1.07 30.12
CA ARG A 113 1.52 -0.52 28.76
C ARG A 113 2.76 -0.93 27.96
N TRP A 114 3.93 -0.88 28.57
CA TRP A 114 5.16 -1.34 27.93
C TRP A 114 5.11 -2.85 27.63
N ARG A 115 4.61 -3.67 28.56
CA ARG A 115 4.43 -5.09 28.29
C ARG A 115 3.43 -5.31 27.14
N ALA A 116 2.29 -4.64 27.17
CA ALA A 116 1.29 -4.73 26.10
C ALA A 116 1.86 -4.31 24.74
N SER A 117 2.71 -3.29 24.67
CA SER A 117 3.36 -2.86 23.40
C SER A 117 4.34 -3.92 22.88
N ARG A 118 5.02 -4.66 23.76
CA ARG A 118 5.87 -5.79 23.35
C ARG A 118 5.07 -6.94 22.75
N GLU A 119 3.94 -7.29 23.35
CA GLU A 119 3.03 -8.29 22.78
C GLU A 119 2.44 -7.82 21.47
N ALA A 120 2.08 -6.53 21.33
CA ALA A 120 1.63 -5.93 20.08
C ALA A 120 2.69 -6.01 18.97
N LEU A 121 3.98 -5.86 19.32
CA LEU A 121 5.09 -6.09 18.38
C LEU A 121 5.11 -7.54 17.87
N GLN A 122 4.95 -8.53 18.76
CA GLN A 122 4.89 -9.94 18.35
C GLN A 122 3.69 -10.20 17.42
N VAL A 123 2.54 -9.60 17.70
CA VAL A 123 1.37 -9.67 16.80
C VAL A 123 1.72 -9.12 15.42
N ALA A 124 2.36 -7.95 15.35
CA ALA A 124 2.76 -7.35 14.07
C ALA A 124 3.76 -8.23 13.28
N GLU A 125 4.66 -8.95 13.98
CA GLU A 125 5.58 -9.91 13.36
C GLU A 125 4.83 -11.12 12.77
N PHE A 126 3.89 -11.68 13.50
CA PHE A 126 3.07 -12.80 13.02
C PHE A 126 2.14 -12.38 11.87
N ASP A 127 1.53 -11.19 11.95
CA ASP A 127 0.70 -10.64 10.88
C ASP A 127 1.51 -10.43 9.60
N ALA A 128 2.74 -9.96 9.72
CA ALA A 128 3.64 -9.80 8.57
C ALA A 128 4.01 -11.15 7.94
N GLN A 129 4.22 -12.18 8.76
CA GLN A 129 4.48 -13.53 8.26
C GLN A 129 3.26 -14.11 7.56
N SER A 130 2.06 -13.96 8.15
CA SER A 130 0.79 -14.39 7.54
C SER A 130 0.58 -13.69 6.19
N ASN A 131 0.70 -12.36 6.16
CA ASN A 131 0.54 -11.58 4.93
C ASN A 131 1.53 -11.99 3.83
N ARG A 132 2.75 -12.36 4.21
CA ARG A 132 3.73 -12.89 3.26
C ARG A 132 3.26 -14.21 2.65
N PHE A 133 2.76 -15.15 3.45
CA PHE A 133 2.24 -16.43 2.95
C PHE A 133 0.98 -16.25 2.10
N ASP A 134 0.07 -15.38 2.50
CA ASP A 134 -1.15 -15.07 1.75
C ASP A 134 -0.81 -14.45 0.38
N THR A 135 0.18 -13.58 0.35
CA THR A 135 0.69 -12.98 -0.90
C THR A 135 1.30 -14.05 -1.81
N MET A 136 2.09 -14.97 -1.26
CA MET A 136 2.65 -16.08 -2.04
C MET A 136 1.55 -16.99 -2.58
N ALA A 137 0.55 -17.32 -1.78
CA ALA A 137 -0.57 -18.18 -2.17
C ALA A 137 -1.43 -17.53 -3.27
N SER A 138 -1.80 -16.26 -3.10
CA SER A 138 -2.58 -15.52 -4.10
C SER A 138 -1.82 -15.36 -5.43
N THR A 139 -0.51 -15.11 -5.36
CA THR A 139 0.35 -15.05 -6.56
C THR A 139 0.42 -16.42 -7.26
N GLY A 140 0.52 -17.51 -6.49
CA GLY A 140 0.50 -18.86 -7.03
C GLY A 140 -0.81 -19.18 -7.75
N LEU A 141 -1.95 -18.82 -7.19
CA LEU A 141 -3.26 -18.98 -7.81
C LEU A 141 -3.38 -18.16 -9.11
N ALA A 142 -2.99 -16.89 -9.06
CA ALA A 142 -3.01 -16.02 -10.24
C ALA A 142 -2.10 -16.56 -11.38
N TYR A 143 -0.93 -17.11 -11.04
CA TYR A 143 -0.05 -17.74 -12.01
C TYR A 143 -0.72 -18.96 -12.68
N LEU A 144 -1.36 -19.83 -11.91
CA LEU A 144 -2.05 -21.01 -12.44
C LEU A 144 -3.26 -20.62 -13.32
N GLU A 145 -3.97 -19.55 -12.95
CA GLU A 145 -5.04 -18.99 -13.79
C GLU A 145 -4.48 -18.46 -15.12
N GLY A 146 -3.35 -17.79 -15.10
CA GLY A 146 -2.65 -17.35 -16.31
C GLY A 146 -2.25 -18.48 -17.22
N VAL A 147 -1.68 -19.57 -16.68
CA VAL A 147 -1.33 -20.79 -17.43
C VAL A 147 -2.57 -21.44 -18.04
N LYS A 148 -3.64 -21.54 -17.26
CA LYS A 148 -4.93 -22.08 -17.74
C LYS A 148 -5.48 -21.23 -18.89
N ALA A 149 -5.45 -19.91 -18.77
CA ALA A 149 -5.92 -19.01 -19.83
C ALA A 149 -5.07 -19.12 -21.11
N ALA A 150 -3.75 -19.22 -20.99
CA ALA A 150 -2.84 -19.42 -22.12
C ALA A 150 -3.11 -20.76 -22.84
N THR A 151 -3.31 -21.82 -22.06
CA THR A 151 -3.67 -23.14 -22.63
C THR A 151 -5.03 -23.09 -23.33
N ALA A 152 -6.04 -22.46 -22.76
CA ALA A 152 -7.35 -22.29 -23.37
C ALA A 152 -7.26 -21.49 -24.69
N LEU A 153 -6.41 -20.48 -24.75
CA LEU A 153 -6.18 -19.70 -25.96
C LEU A 153 -5.58 -20.58 -27.08
N THR A 154 -4.55 -21.37 -26.78
CA THR A 154 -3.94 -22.27 -27.78
C THR A 154 -4.93 -23.31 -28.28
N MET A 155 -5.76 -23.89 -27.41
CA MET A 155 -6.82 -24.82 -27.81
C MET A 155 -7.85 -24.16 -28.72
N ARG A 156 -8.31 -22.97 -28.42
CA ARG A 156 -9.26 -22.23 -29.26
C ARG A 156 -8.67 -21.88 -30.63
N GLN A 157 -7.41 -21.47 -30.67
CA GLN A 157 -6.71 -21.20 -31.92
C GLN A 157 -6.62 -22.47 -32.81
N ALA A 158 -6.31 -23.63 -32.20
CA ALA A 158 -6.31 -24.90 -32.91
C ALA A 158 -7.70 -25.26 -33.46
N THR A 159 -8.75 -25.02 -32.68
CA THR A 159 -10.14 -25.22 -33.10
C THR A 159 -10.50 -24.34 -34.30
N VAL A 160 -10.12 -23.06 -34.27
CA VAL A 160 -10.36 -22.14 -35.39
C VAL A 160 -9.66 -22.64 -36.69
N ARG A 161 -8.39 -23.09 -36.57
CA ARG A 161 -7.67 -23.64 -37.73
C ARG A 161 -8.37 -24.88 -38.31
N LEU A 162 -8.79 -25.80 -37.42
CA LEU A 162 -9.54 -26.98 -37.84
C LEU A 162 -10.83 -26.61 -38.57
N ILE A 163 -11.62 -25.68 -38.06
CA ILE A 163 -12.86 -25.23 -38.71
C ILE A 163 -12.56 -24.57 -40.07
N GLN A 164 -11.48 -23.80 -40.16
CA GLN A 164 -11.08 -23.21 -41.45
C GLN A 164 -10.69 -24.25 -42.48
N GLU A 165 -9.98 -25.32 -42.09
CA GLU A 165 -9.64 -26.44 -42.97
C GLU A 165 -10.89 -27.22 -43.40
N LEU A 166 -11.83 -27.48 -42.47
CA LEU A 166 -13.11 -28.13 -42.79
C LEU A 166 -13.93 -27.29 -43.78
N LEU A 167 -13.99 -25.97 -43.55
CA LEU A 167 -14.68 -25.06 -44.45
C LEU A 167 -14.05 -25.06 -45.86
N ALA A 168 -12.72 -25.02 -45.93
CA ALA A 168 -12.01 -25.09 -47.21
C ALA A 168 -12.34 -26.42 -47.95
N THR A 169 -12.31 -27.54 -47.24
CA THR A 169 -12.63 -28.85 -47.77
C THR A 169 -14.11 -28.94 -48.24
N ALA A 170 -15.04 -28.39 -47.44
CA ALA A 170 -16.46 -28.38 -47.80
C ALA A 170 -16.72 -27.52 -49.06
N LYS A 171 -16.04 -26.36 -49.19
CA LYS A 171 -16.13 -25.54 -50.41
C LYS A 171 -15.61 -26.25 -51.64
N ILE A 172 -14.52 -27.00 -51.56
CA ILE A 172 -13.99 -27.79 -52.67
C ILE A 172 -15.00 -28.88 -53.08
N ARG A 173 -15.55 -29.62 -52.13
CA ARG A 173 -16.57 -30.64 -52.40
C ARG A 173 -17.84 -30.07 -53.03
N GLN A 174 -18.27 -28.88 -52.60
CA GLN A 174 -19.40 -28.18 -53.21
C GLN A 174 -19.09 -27.78 -54.66
N TYR A 175 -17.87 -27.31 -54.93
CA TYR A 175 -17.44 -26.95 -56.29
C TYR A 175 -17.35 -28.16 -57.24
N GLU A 176 -16.97 -29.34 -56.73
CA GLU A 176 -16.88 -30.58 -57.42
C GLU A 176 -18.26 -31.28 -57.58
N GLY A 177 -19.33 -30.67 -57.07
CA GLY A 177 -20.70 -31.26 -57.17
C GLY A 177 -20.93 -32.45 -56.24
N ALA A 178 -20.00 -32.75 -55.31
CA ALA A 178 -20.07 -33.89 -54.41
C ALA A 178 -20.77 -33.53 -53.05
N ALA A 179 -21.16 -32.29 -52.82
CA ALA A 179 -21.89 -31.86 -51.64
C ALA A 179 -23.03 -30.90 -52.01
N THR A 180 -24.15 -30.98 -51.27
CA THR A 180 -25.25 -30.02 -51.38
C THR A 180 -24.96 -28.79 -50.52
N GLY A 181 -25.46 -27.60 -50.95
CA GLY A 181 -25.23 -26.34 -50.23
C GLY A 181 -25.85 -26.26 -48.82
N LEU A 182 -26.36 -27.38 -48.29
CA LEU A 182 -26.93 -27.53 -46.95
C LEU A 182 -26.00 -28.27 -45.97
N GLU A 183 -24.87 -28.80 -46.40
CA GLU A 183 -23.80 -29.39 -45.57
C GLU A 183 -22.71 -28.33 -45.27
#